data_ad3cf23097e8c30d0f931351390a750c
#
_entry.id   ad3cf23097e8c30d0f931351390a750c
#
_cell.length_a   1.000
_cell.length_b   1.000
_cell.length_c   1.000
_cell.angle_alpha   90.00
_cell.angle_beta   90.00
_cell.angle_gamma   90.00
#
_symmetry.space_group_name_H-M   'P 1'
#
loop_
_entity.id
_entity.type
_entity.pdbx_description
1 polymer ?
#
loop_
_entity_poly.entity_id
_entity_poly.type
_entity_poly.pdbx_seq_one_letter_code
_entity_poly.pdbx_strand_id
1 'polypeptide(L)'
;MKKYLLSLSIALAFAGIANAQYQGTVDGLEQKSELVFAGNITAENYVRHHAATFDASGNAFVSLAFDSQLNGIEPIGVSAMVIKLNETGAEAWSAPIIGAATVKDLLSDGNGGVYAAGVFADEVEFRGTDGATIVKDGYQEEGAYTTMQAASFIAHYDADGKLLNIGTIVPTHDPNLDATGMYFAEDGDTYCSVQQLAIANGKVYALYTLKGAVETANGSFTSGSMDAWGIGWYAALQSAFVAEIGEDMSASNIVASIGSETFTTQIDSYQLQSMRMAADSDNLYLAFIATGPNTLTTAGGEKKFEFSWPTEGGIIFGYGLARINLATGAIDATKQSEVVTSDEYYATEIKQMYKSGNSLVVCGNFQKYNGFYSTAVATGSSDVFMAFIDPTTLDTQRLGSSRYDEGDATQNEEIFTSSAICGGKLFVSGYAASKTDHSLITPINIIADLEGDGEAIHSSNSGYIFGTAANEAGNMLLTAWSHDLTGSCFTRYGVTSGGVNDAIGKLNVNVYPNPVADVLRISEAADVELTSLSGAKVAAAKGVTSLDVTGLASGVYVAKVTTAAGTTAVKIVKSK
;
A
#
# COMPACT_ATOMS: atom_id res chain seq x y z
N MET A 1 33.11 23.17 -12.90
CA MET A 1 34.06 22.08 -12.60
C MET A 1 34.27 21.78 -11.13
N LYS A 2 34.12 22.72 -10.18
CA LYS A 2 34.29 22.42 -8.73
C LYS A 2 33.06 21.78 -8.04
N LYS A 3 31.84 21.91 -8.60
CA LYS A 3 30.61 21.32 -8.01
C LYS A 3 30.45 19.82 -8.30
N TYR A 4 31.02 19.35 -9.41
CA TYR A 4 30.96 17.91 -9.76
C TYR A 4 31.99 17.05 -9.01
N LEU A 5 33.07 17.66 -8.52
CA LEU A 5 34.07 16.93 -7.71
C LEU A 5 33.64 16.71 -6.25
N LEU A 6 32.72 17.53 -5.73
CA LEU A 6 32.23 17.37 -4.36
C LEU A 6 31.20 16.25 -4.24
N SER A 7 30.34 16.09 -5.27
CA SER A 7 29.35 14.99 -5.31
C SER A 7 30.01 13.62 -5.51
N LEU A 8 31.09 13.55 -6.27
CA LEU A 8 31.83 12.29 -6.50
C LEU A 8 32.63 11.84 -5.28
N SER A 9 33.17 12.77 -4.48
CA SER A 9 33.93 12.46 -3.27
C SER A 9 33.04 12.04 -2.10
N ILE A 10 31.79 12.51 -2.04
CA ILE A 10 30.80 12.05 -1.03
C ILE A 10 30.30 10.66 -1.40
N ALA A 11 30.00 10.38 -2.67
CA ALA A 11 29.60 9.05 -3.12
C ALA A 11 30.67 7.96 -2.83
N LEU A 12 31.96 8.29 -2.97
CA LEU A 12 33.06 7.35 -2.68
C LEU A 12 33.32 7.11 -1.18
N ALA A 13 33.03 8.09 -0.33
CA ALA A 13 33.21 7.93 1.13
C ALA A 13 32.06 7.10 1.75
N PHE A 14 30.89 7.10 1.17
CA PHE A 14 29.73 6.32 1.64
C PHE A 14 29.59 4.94 0.98
N ALA A 15 30.28 4.66 -0.13
CA ALA A 15 30.28 3.34 -0.77
C ALA A 15 30.80 2.21 0.14
N GLY A 16 31.54 2.54 1.22
CA GLY A 16 32.00 1.57 2.23
C GLY A 16 30.99 1.31 3.34
N ILE A 17 30.01 2.17 3.54
CA ILE A 17 29.00 2.05 4.61
C ILE A 17 27.65 1.60 4.02
N ALA A 18 27.32 1.98 2.78
CA ALA A 18 26.09 1.62 2.09
C ALA A 18 25.93 0.10 1.85
N ASN A 19 27.03 -0.65 1.83
CA ASN A 19 27.00 -2.11 1.67
C ASN A 19 26.46 -2.90 2.89
N ALA A 20 26.06 -2.25 3.96
CA ALA A 20 25.55 -2.92 5.15
C ALA A 20 24.00 -2.87 5.27
N GLN A 21 23.30 -2.11 4.43
CA GLN A 21 21.93 -1.75 4.73
C GLN A 21 20.86 -2.66 4.14
N TYR A 22 21.01 -3.13 2.95
CA TYR A 22 20.10 -4.08 2.35
C TYR A 22 20.87 -5.11 1.52
N GLN A 23 21.17 -6.23 2.11
CA GLN A 23 21.77 -7.40 1.43
C GLN A 23 20.75 -8.52 1.23
N GLY A 24 19.47 -8.20 1.18
CA GLY A 24 18.42 -9.16 0.91
C GLY A 24 18.35 -9.49 -0.58
N THR A 25 18.41 -10.76 -0.92
CA THR A 25 17.96 -11.23 -2.22
C THR A 25 16.44 -11.37 -2.15
N VAL A 26 15.73 -10.59 -2.95
CA VAL A 26 14.31 -10.86 -3.19
C VAL A 26 14.26 -11.99 -4.21
N ASP A 27 13.62 -13.11 -3.87
CA ASP A 27 13.63 -14.33 -4.68
C ASP A 27 13.14 -14.08 -6.12
N GLY A 28 14.00 -14.37 -7.10
CA GLY A 28 13.74 -14.12 -8.53
C GLY A 28 13.91 -12.68 -9.01
N LEU A 29 14.33 -11.75 -8.13
CA LEU A 29 14.61 -10.36 -8.47
C LEU A 29 16.10 -10.04 -8.26
N GLU A 30 16.63 -9.18 -9.11
CA GLU A 30 18.00 -8.68 -9.04
C GLU A 30 17.99 -7.19 -8.67
N GLN A 31 18.84 -6.79 -7.73
CA GLN A 31 19.04 -5.38 -7.43
C GLN A 31 19.59 -4.64 -8.66
N LYS A 32 18.88 -3.63 -9.11
CA LYS A 32 19.24 -2.83 -10.28
C LYS A 32 19.91 -1.51 -9.92
N SER A 33 19.46 -0.89 -8.85
CA SER A 33 20.00 0.40 -8.40
C SER A 33 19.67 0.64 -6.93
N GLU A 34 20.39 1.59 -6.36
CA GLU A 34 20.16 2.14 -5.02
C GLU A 34 20.42 3.64 -5.05
N LEU A 35 19.53 4.42 -4.44
CA LEU A 35 19.66 5.85 -4.24
C LEU A 35 19.47 6.18 -2.76
N VAL A 36 20.43 6.90 -2.19
CA VAL A 36 20.43 7.26 -0.78
C VAL A 36 20.40 8.78 -0.63
N PHE A 37 19.46 9.25 0.18
CA PHE A 37 19.41 10.62 0.69
C PHE A 37 19.86 10.59 2.15
N ALA A 38 21.06 11.08 2.42
CA ALA A 38 21.63 11.09 3.77
C ALA A 38 21.28 12.39 4.50
N GLY A 39 20.96 12.27 5.78
CA GLY A 39 20.74 13.43 6.66
C GLY A 39 19.51 14.28 6.31
N ASN A 40 18.53 13.71 5.62
CA ASN A 40 17.31 14.43 5.28
C ASN A 40 16.30 14.53 6.42
N ILE A 41 16.47 13.76 7.47
CA ILE A 41 15.59 13.77 8.63
C ILE A 41 16.40 13.63 9.93
N THR A 42 16.00 14.34 11.00
CA THR A 42 16.59 14.16 12.31
C THR A 42 15.97 12.97 13.05
N ALA A 43 16.76 12.33 13.93
CA ALA A 43 16.31 11.13 14.65
C ALA A 43 15.06 11.35 15.54
N GLU A 44 14.74 12.58 15.87
CA GLU A 44 13.58 12.92 16.71
C GLU A 44 12.26 13.01 15.93
N ASN A 45 12.33 13.21 14.60
CA ASN A 45 11.16 13.52 13.75
C ASN A 45 10.91 12.47 12.67
N TYR A 46 11.20 11.19 12.89
CA TYR A 46 11.02 10.26 11.80
C TYR A 46 9.57 9.98 11.45
N VAL A 47 9.25 10.32 10.22
CA VAL A 47 8.01 9.94 9.57
C VAL A 47 8.21 8.56 8.94
N ARG A 48 7.56 7.56 9.49
CA ARG A 48 7.70 6.14 9.09
C ARG A 48 6.90 5.79 7.83
N HIS A 49 6.59 6.75 6.95
CA HIS A 49 5.81 6.51 5.75
C HIS A 49 6.57 6.98 4.52
N HIS A 50 6.90 6.02 3.68
CA HIS A 50 7.36 6.28 2.33
C HIS A 50 6.31 5.74 1.36
N ALA A 51 5.54 6.63 0.74
CA ALA A 51 4.67 6.24 -0.35
C ALA A 51 5.51 5.96 -1.59
N ALA A 52 5.11 4.97 -2.37
CA ALA A 52 5.77 4.61 -3.61
C ALA A 52 4.80 4.02 -4.62
N THR A 53 5.03 4.28 -5.92
CA THR A 53 4.29 3.67 -7.03
C THR A 53 5.16 3.57 -8.28
N PHE A 54 4.71 2.83 -9.30
CA PHE A 54 5.34 2.76 -10.61
C PHE A 54 4.40 3.25 -11.70
N ASP A 55 4.97 3.86 -12.74
CA ASP A 55 4.26 4.03 -14.01
C ASP A 55 4.40 2.79 -14.91
N ALA A 56 3.63 2.78 -16.00
CA ALA A 56 3.66 1.69 -16.98
C ALA A 56 5.00 1.57 -17.72
N SER A 57 5.80 2.64 -17.77
CA SER A 57 7.12 2.66 -18.38
C SER A 57 8.22 2.15 -17.46
N GLY A 58 7.89 1.86 -16.20
CA GLY A 58 8.83 1.36 -15.21
C GLY A 58 9.60 2.46 -14.47
N ASN A 59 9.21 3.73 -14.58
CA ASN A 59 9.70 4.75 -13.66
C ASN A 59 9.01 4.58 -12.31
N ALA A 60 9.74 4.83 -11.22
CA ALA A 60 9.19 4.81 -9.88
C ALA A 60 8.94 6.24 -9.39
N PHE A 61 7.85 6.42 -8.65
CA PHE A 61 7.61 7.61 -7.87
C PHE A 61 7.71 7.26 -6.39
N VAL A 62 8.40 8.10 -5.64
CA VAL A 62 8.58 7.91 -4.20
C VAL A 62 8.34 9.23 -3.47
N SER A 63 7.95 9.14 -2.22
CA SER A 63 7.95 10.29 -1.33
C SER A 63 8.97 10.10 -0.21
N LEU A 64 9.52 11.18 0.29
CA LEU A 64 10.28 11.21 1.52
C LEU A 64 9.90 12.43 2.36
N ALA A 65 10.09 12.35 3.67
CA ALA A 65 10.03 13.48 4.57
C ALA A 65 11.42 14.07 4.78
N PHE A 66 11.51 15.38 5.02
CA PHE A 66 12.77 16.03 5.38
C PHE A 66 12.51 17.20 6.34
N ASP A 67 13.38 17.32 7.32
CA ASP A 67 13.42 18.41 8.32
C ASP A 67 14.77 19.12 8.37
N SER A 68 15.67 18.74 7.46
CA SER A 68 16.99 19.33 7.23
C SER A 68 17.14 19.72 5.78
N GLN A 69 18.05 20.62 5.46
CA GLN A 69 18.25 21.07 4.09
C GLN A 69 18.48 19.90 3.11
N LEU A 70 17.65 19.81 2.08
CA LEU A 70 17.73 18.77 1.06
C LEU A 70 17.73 19.40 -0.34
N ASN A 71 18.70 19.03 -1.18
CA ASN A 71 18.87 19.55 -2.55
C ASN A 71 18.88 21.10 -2.62
N GLY A 72 19.37 21.77 -1.55
CA GLY A 72 19.39 23.24 -1.46
C GLY A 72 18.05 23.87 -1.05
N ILE A 73 17.08 23.07 -0.64
CA ILE A 73 15.77 23.49 -0.17
C ILE A 73 15.78 23.45 1.35
N GLU A 74 15.40 24.57 1.99
CA GLU A 74 15.19 24.64 3.43
C GLU A 74 13.77 24.23 3.77
N PRO A 75 13.55 23.27 4.68
CA PRO A 75 12.21 22.89 5.13
C PRO A 75 11.61 23.93 6.08
N ILE A 76 10.29 23.88 6.19
CA ILE A 76 9.54 24.53 7.28
C ILE A 76 8.85 23.40 8.04
N GLY A 77 9.33 23.10 9.24
CA GLY A 77 8.90 21.90 9.97
C GLY A 77 9.30 20.62 9.25
N VAL A 78 8.50 19.57 9.38
CA VAL A 78 8.68 18.33 8.61
C VAL A 78 7.98 18.50 7.27
N SER A 79 8.77 18.74 6.23
CA SER A 79 8.34 18.93 4.85
C SER A 79 8.38 17.61 4.09
N ALA A 80 7.73 17.53 2.94
CA ALA A 80 7.73 16.35 2.09
C ALA A 80 8.33 16.65 0.71
N MET A 81 8.77 15.59 0.01
CA MET A 81 9.24 15.67 -1.37
C MET A 81 8.69 14.51 -2.17
N VAL A 82 8.18 14.79 -3.36
CA VAL A 82 7.83 13.79 -4.36
C VAL A 82 8.97 13.68 -5.35
N ILE A 83 9.42 12.47 -5.64
CA ILE A 83 10.59 12.21 -6.49
C ILE A 83 10.21 11.19 -7.55
N LYS A 84 10.56 11.46 -8.81
CA LYS A 84 10.53 10.47 -9.88
C LYS A 84 11.92 9.89 -10.10
N LEU A 85 12.01 8.57 -10.04
CA LEU A 85 13.18 7.79 -10.41
C LEU A 85 12.94 7.16 -11.78
N ASN A 86 13.86 7.34 -12.70
CA ASN A 86 13.78 6.70 -14.02
C ASN A 86 13.97 5.17 -13.91
N GLU A 87 13.84 4.45 -15.03
CA GLU A 87 14.02 2.98 -15.09
C GLU A 87 15.41 2.50 -14.63
N THR A 88 16.41 3.36 -14.59
CA THR A 88 17.74 3.01 -14.05
C THR A 88 17.86 3.28 -12.55
N GLY A 89 16.83 3.88 -11.92
CA GLY A 89 16.80 4.28 -10.51
C GLY A 89 17.46 5.62 -10.22
N ALA A 90 17.89 6.37 -11.24
CA ALA A 90 18.38 7.72 -11.05
C ALA A 90 17.23 8.72 -10.91
N GLU A 91 17.41 9.75 -10.08
CA GLU A 91 16.46 10.85 -9.97
C GLU A 91 16.27 11.53 -11.34
N ALA A 92 15.03 11.57 -11.81
CA ALA A 92 14.63 12.30 -13.00
C ALA A 92 14.20 13.73 -12.65
N TRP A 93 13.40 13.85 -11.58
CA TRP A 93 13.00 15.13 -11.01
C TRP A 93 12.56 14.96 -9.54
N SER A 94 12.54 16.09 -8.82
CA SER A 94 11.97 16.17 -7.47
C SER A 94 11.13 17.44 -7.31
N ALA A 95 10.04 17.33 -6.57
CA ALA A 95 9.08 18.40 -6.32
C ALA A 95 8.80 18.50 -4.81
N PRO A 96 9.24 19.60 -4.15
CA PRO A 96 9.08 19.76 -2.72
C PRO A 96 7.67 20.25 -2.35
N ILE A 97 7.23 19.83 -1.18
CA ILE A 97 6.04 20.30 -0.46
C ILE A 97 6.54 20.85 0.86
N ILE A 98 6.59 22.18 0.99
CA ILE A 98 7.24 22.88 2.10
C ILE A 98 6.19 23.34 3.11
N GLY A 99 6.37 22.95 4.36
CA GLY A 99 5.43 23.13 5.45
C GLY A 99 5.18 21.82 6.16
N ALA A 100 4.37 21.81 7.22
CA ALA A 100 4.03 20.59 7.95
C ALA A 100 3.15 19.66 7.06
N ALA A 101 3.78 18.80 6.26
CA ALA A 101 3.11 17.95 5.29
C ALA A 101 3.68 16.53 5.26
N THR A 102 2.79 15.57 5.03
CA THR A 102 3.16 14.15 4.85
C THR A 102 2.42 13.58 3.66
N VAL A 103 3.15 12.97 2.70
CA VAL A 103 2.56 12.19 1.62
C VAL A 103 2.20 10.80 2.15
N LYS A 104 0.93 10.42 2.02
CA LYS A 104 0.39 9.14 2.49
C LYS A 104 0.33 8.09 1.39
N ASP A 105 0.05 8.53 0.16
CA ASP A 105 -0.09 7.64 -0.98
C ASP A 105 0.35 8.32 -2.28
N LEU A 106 0.84 7.52 -3.22
CA LEU A 106 1.21 7.90 -4.57
C LEU A 106 0.53 6.97 -5.57
N LEU A 107 -0.03 7.54 -6.63
CA LEU A 107 -0.72 6.80 -7.67
C LEU A 107 -0.31 7.32 -9.05
N SER A 108 0.21 6.45 -9.91
CA SER A 108 0.52 6.84 -11.30
C SER A 108 -0.75 7.27 -12.04
N ASP A 109 -0.66 8.35 -12.81
CA ASP A 109 -1.76 8.85 -13.65
C ASP A 109 -1.94 8.07 -14.96
N GLY A 110 -1.06 7.10 -15.21
CA GLY A 110 -1.03 6.32 -16.46
C GLY A 110 -0.37 7.03 -17.66
N ASN A 111 0.00 8.30 -17.53
CA ASN A 111 0.59 9.13 -18.58
C ASN A 111 2.05 9.55 -18.24
N GLY A 112 2.65 8.88 -17.26
CA GLY A 112 4.00 9.16 -16.78
C GLY A 112 4.09 10.23 -15.70
N GLY A 113 2.97 10.77 -15.25
CA GLY A 113 2.81 11.63 -14.10
C GLY A 113 2.31 10.87 -12.85
N VAL A 114 2.03 11.62 -11.77
CA VAL A 114 1.67 11.05 -10.48
C VAL A 114 0.68 11.93 -9.71
N TYR A 115 -0.30 11.31 -9.09
CA TYR A 115 -1.09 11.89 -8.01
C TYR A 115 -0.38 11.63 -6.68
N ALA A 116 -0.14 12.69 -5.93
CA ALA A 116 0.40 12.62 -4.57
C ALA A 116 -0.68 13.06 -3.58
N ALA A 117 -1.08 12.15 -2.71
CA ALA A 117 -2.09 12.42 -1.69
C ALA A 117 -1.47 12.42 -0.30
N GLY A 118 -1.90 13.35 0.54
CA GLY A 118 -1.33 13.48 1.86
C GLY A 118 -2.14 14.36 2.79
N VAL A 119 -1.54 14.63 3.94
CA VAL A 119 -2.08 15.51 4.97
C VAL A 119 -1.14 16.66 5.22
N PHE A 120 -1.70 17.78 5.66
CA PHE A 120 -0.93 18.96 6.02
C PHE A 120 -1.61 19.75 7.14
N ALA A 121 -0.82 20.55 7.81
CA ALA A 121 -1.27 21.50 8.82
C ALA A 121 -0.74 22.90 8.46
N ASP A 122 -1.45 23.94 8.86
CA ASP A 122 -1.10 25.33 8.58
C ASP A 122 -0.92 25.65 7.08
N GLU A 123 -0.07 26.60 6.75
CA GLU A 123 0.24 26.98 5.38
C GLU A 123 1.28 26.02 4.77
N VAL A 124 1.03 25.51 3.58
CA VAL A 124 1.93 24.63 2.83
C VAL A 124 2.11 25.11 1.41
N GLU A 125 3.36 25.12 0.96
CA GLU A 125 3.78 25.52 -0.38
C GLU A 125 4.12 24.29 -1.23
N PHE A 126 3.38 24.09 -2.31
CA PHE A 126 3.63 23.04 -3.32
C PHE A 126 4.38 23.63 -4.50
N ARG A 127 5.48 23.00 -4.90
CA ARG A 127 6.31 23.45 -6.01
C ARG A 127 6.36 22.46 -7.15
N GLY A 128 6.27 22.95 -8.38
CA GLY A 128 6.58 22.20 -9.60
C GLY A 128 8.01 22.40 -10.05
N THR A 129 8.49 21.51 -10.93
CA THR A 129 9.83 21.61 -11.55
C THR A 129 10.01 22.83 -12.46
N ASP A 130 8.91 23.39 -12.95
CA ASP A 130 8.87 24.60 -13.78
C ASP A 130 8.96 25.91 -12.95
N GLY A 131 9.08 25.77 -11.63
CA GLY A 131 9.09 26.89 -10.70
C GLY A 131 7.71 27.43 -10.33
N ALA A 132 6.63 26.78 -10.80
CA ALA A 132 5.28 27.08 -10.34
C ALA A 132 5.16 26.76 -8.85
N THR A 133 4.49 27.66 -8.12
CA THR A 133 4.26 27.52 -6.69
C THR A 133 2.79 27.77 -6.41
N ILE A 134 2.17 26.87 -5.63
CA ILE A 134 0.80 27.03 -5.14
C ILE A 134 0.84 26.87 -3.63
N VAL A 135 0.28 27.87 -2.93
CA VAL A 135 0.15 27.86 -1.47
C VAL A 135 -1.27 27.43 -1.10
N LYS A 136 -1.39 26.58 -0.11
CA LYS A 136 -2.66 26.15 0.47
C LYS A 136 -2.64 26.37 1.97
N ASP A 137 -3.75 26.91 2.45
CA ASP A 137 -3.99 27.05 3.87
C ASP A 137 -4.72 25.81 4.38
N GLY A 138 -4.22 25.24 5.45
CA GLY A 138 -4.88 24.22 6.23
C GLY A 138 -5.90 24.81 7.20
N TYR A 139 -6.32 23.99 8.13
CA TYR A 139 -7.22 24.42 9.19
C TYR A 139 -6.49 25.37 10.14
N GLN A 140 -7.06 26.56 10.34
CA GLN A 140 -6.60 27.55 11.31
C GLN A 140 -7.76 27.90 12.24
N GLU A 141 -7.67 27.50 13.48
CA GLU A 141 -8.58 27.96 14.52
C GLU A 141 -7.86 28.92 15.48
N GLU A 142 -8.40 30.12 15.62
CA GLU A 142 -7.97 31.07 16.67
C GLU A 142 -8.52 30.59 18.02
N GLY A 143 -7.79 29.71 18.71
CA GLY A 143 -8.19 29.24 20.03
C GLY A 143 -7.08 28.51 20.78
N ALA A 144 -7.18 28.44 22.08
CA ALA A 144 -6.12 28.02 23.00
C ALA A 144 -5.78 26.52 23.03
N TYR A 145 -6.29 25.71 22.10
CA TYR A 145 -6.12 24.25 22.09
C TYR A 145 -5.59 23.79 20.73
N THR A 146 -4.28 23.70 20.65
CA THR A 146 -3.53 23.21 19.48
C THR A 146 -3.45 21.69 19.51
N THR A 147 -4.53 21.00 19.26
CA THR A 147 -4.51 19.58 18.94
C THR A 147 -4.44 19.38 17.42
N MET A 148 -3.80 18.34 16.96
CA MET A 148 -3.40 18.09 15.56
C MET A 148 -4.59 18.18 14.60
N GLN A 149 -4.78 19.33 14.00
CA GLN A 149 -5.77 19.56 12.96
C GLN A 149 -5.10 19.29 11.61
N ALA A 150 -5.54 18.27 10.92
CA ALA A 150 -5.00 17.90 9.61
C ALA A 150 -6.05 18.11 8.53
N ALA A 151 -5.64 18.81 7.48
CA ALA A 151 -6.31 18.87 6.19
C ALA A 151 -5.69 17.85 5.24
N SER A 152 -6.44 17.46 4.21
CA SER A 152 -5.94 16.59 3.14
C SER A 152 -5.63 17.37 1.87
N PHE A 153 -4.66 16.90 1.12
CA PHE A 153 -4.39 17.37 -0.23
C PHE A 153 -4.28 16.22 -1.24
N ILE A 154 -4.57 16.51 -2.50
CA ILE A 154 -4.18 15.70 -3.66
C ILE A 154 -3.54 16.64 -4.66
N ALA A 155 -2.28 16.43 -4.98
CA ALA A 155 -1.52 17.16 -5.98
C ALA A 155 -1.28 16.29 -7.21
N HIS A 156 -1.44 16.84 -8.41
CA HIS A 156 -1.17 16.15 -9.67
C HIS A 156 0.06 16.76 -10.33
N TYR A 157 1.09 15.94 -10.53
CA TYR A 157 2.31 16.29 -11.27
C TYR A 157 2.34 15.54 -12.59
N ASP A 158 2.70 16.22 -13.67
CA ASP A 158 2.86 15.59 -14.98
C ASP A 158 4.17 14.77 -15.10
N ALA A 159 4.43 14.24 -16.28
CA ALA A 159 5.60 13.39 -16.55
C ALA A 159 6.94 14.08 -16.26
N ASP A 160 7.00 15.39 -16.38
CA ASP A 160 8.18 16.23 -16.18
C ASP A 160 8.22 16.86 -14.77
N GLY A 161 7.25 16.53 -13.90
CA GLY A 161 7.16 17.04 -12.53
C GLY A 161 6.56 18.44 -12.43
N LYS A 162 5.93 18.93 -13.49
CA LYS A 162 5.18 20.18 -13.43
C LYS A 162 3.92 19.97 -12.62
N LEU A 163 3.67 20.87 -11.69
CA LEU A 163 2.46 20.88 -10.89
C LEU A 163 1.26 21.34 -11.73
N LEU A 164 0.31 20.43 -11.98
CA LEU A 164 -0.88 20.71 -12.79
C LEU A 164 -2.03 21.28 -11.95
N ASN A 165 -2.41 20.57 -10.89
CA ASN A 165 -3.52 20.94 -10.03
C ASN A 165 -3.31 20.48 -8.60
N ILE A 166 -3.98 21.16 -7.64
CA ILE A 166 -4.06 20.74 -6.22
C ILE A 166 -5.48 20.98 -5.71
N GLY A 167 -6.11 19.92 -5.23
CA GLY A 167 -7.31 19.98 -4.42
C GLY A 167 -6.99 19.77 -2.95
N THR A 168 -7.74 20.43 -2.08
CA THR A 168 -7.63 20.27 -0.63
C THR A 168 -9.00 20.02 -0.03
N ILE A 169 -9.02 19.27 1.07
CA ILE A 169 -10.19 19.16 1.94
C ILE A 169 -9.74 19.65 3.33
N VAL A 170 -10.30 20.78 3.74
CA VAL A 170 -10.13 21.33 5.08
C VAL A 170 -11.39 21.01 5.86
N PRO A 171 -11.31 20.21 6.93
CA PRO A 171 -12.48 19.85 7.72
C PRO A 171 -12.95 21.05 8.53
N THR A 172 -14.23 21.05 8.88
CA THR A 172 -14.83 21.97 9.83
C THR A 172 -15.34 21.20 11.04
N HIS A 173 -15.57 21.88 12.15
CA HIS A 173 -16.29 21.29 13.28
C HIS A 173 -17.65 20.76 12.83
N ASP A 174 -18.12 19.71 13.48
CA ASP A 174 -19.52 19.30 13.35
C ASP A 174 -20.43 20.40 13.92
N PRO A 175 -21.23 21.07 13.08
CA PRO A 175 -22.09 22.16 13.54
C PRO A 175 -23.15 21.70 14.56
N ASN A 176 -23.43 20.41 14.65
CA ASN A 176 -24.34 19.86 15.66
C ASN A 176 -23.70 19.86 17.07
N LEU A 177 -22.37 19.81 17.15
CA LEU A 177 -21.64 19.89 18.42
C LEU A 177 -21.64 21.31 18.98
N ASP A 178 -21.57 22.32 18.12
CA ASP A 178 -21.62 23.74 18.51
C ASP A 178 -22.95 24.16 19.15
N ALA A 179 -24.06 23.53 18.73
CA ALA A 179 -25.40 23.84 19.21
C ALA A 179 -25.61 23.48 20.70
N THR A 180 -24.76 22.63 21.28
CA THR A 180 -24.88 22.18 22.66
C THR A 180 -24.03 22.97 23.64
N GLY A 181 -23.07 23.77 23.14
CA GLY A 181 -22.24 24.69 23.96
C GLY A 181 -21.21 23.98 24.86
N MET A 182 -21.06 22.68 24.75
CA MET A 182 -20.07 21.89 25.50
C MET A 182 -19.32 20.94 24.60
N TYR A 183 -18.14 21.36 24.22
CA TYR A 183 -17.21 20.61 23.40
C TYR A 183 -16.08 20.04 24.26
N PHE A 184 -15.76 18.76 24.12
CA PHE A 184 -14.59 18.20 24.78
C PHE A 184 -13.34 18.53 23.96
N ALA A 185 -12.58 19.51 24.40
CA ALA A 185 -11.37 19.97 23.74
C ALA A 185 -10.24 18.92 23.70
N GLU A 186 -10.28 17.89 24.56
CA GLU A 186 -9.28 16.83 24.59
C GLU A 186 -9.49 15.78 23.49
N ASP A 187 -10.74 15.62 23.00
CA ASP A 187 -11.07 14.76 21.84
C ASP A 187 -11.33 15.58 20.56
N GLY A 188 -11.09 16.86 20.62
CA GLY A 188 -11.44 17.86 19.63
C GLY A 188 -10.61 17.85 18.36
N ASP A 189 -10.01 16.73 18.00
CA ASP A 189 -9.22 16.59 16.80
C ASP A 189 -10.11 16.57 15.56
N THR A 190 -10.47 17.76 15.08
CA THR A 190 -11.07 17.90 13.75
C THR A 190 -9.99 17.60 12.74
N TYR A 191 -10.15 16.53 11.97
CA TYR A 191 -9.22 16.18 10.90
C TYR A 191 -9.91 15.53 9.72
N CYS A 192 -9.34 15.71 8.54
CA CYS A 192 -9.60 14.91 7.37
C CYS A 192 -8.27 14.38 6.85
N SER A 193 -8.11 13.06 6.81
CA SER A 193 -6.87 12.42 6.42
C SER A 193 -7.10 11.48 5.24
N VAL A 194 -6.54 11.81 4.07
CA VAL A 194 -6.49 10.87 2.95
C VAL A 194 -5.65 9.65 3.33
N GLN A 195 -6.16 8.46 3.01
CA GLN A 195 -5.55 7.20 3.37
C GLN A 195 -5.02 6.44 2.16
N GLN A 196 -5.70 6.55 1.02
CA GLN A 196 -5.40 5.76 -0.17
C GLN A 196 -6.06 6.35 -1.41
N LEU A 197 -5.39 6.19 -2.56
CA LEU A 197 -5.91 6.48 -3.89
C LEU A 197 -6.18 5.18 -4.66
N ALA A 198 -7.14 5.22 -5.58
CA ALA A 198 -7.39 4.15 -6.54
C ALA A 198 -7.85 4.73 -7.87
N ILE A 199 -7.59 4.01 -8.97
CA ILE A 199 -8.14 4.32 -10.29
C ILE A 199 -9.09 3.20 -10.71
N ALA A 200 -10.28 3.58 -11.18
CA ALA A 200 -11.21 2.70 -11.85
C ALA A 200 -11.89 3.46 -13.00
N ASN A 201 -11.98 2.84 -14.18
CA ASN A 201 -12.60 3.45 -15.38
C ASN A 201 -12.07 4.85 -15.73
N GLY A 202 -10.78 5.10 -15.50
CA GLY A 202 -10.14 6.40 -15.76
C GLY A 202 -10.50 7.49 -14.75
N LYS A 203 -11.22 7.18 -13.69
CA LYS A 203 -11.55 8.08 -12.59
C LYS A 203 -10.66 7.79 -11.38
N VAL A 204 -10.27 8.84 -10.68
CA VAL A 204 -9.53 8.76 -9.42
C VAL A 204 -10.51 8.75 -8.25
N TYR A 205 -10.30 7.85 -7.32
CA TYR A 205 -11.04 7.75 -6.06
C TYR A 205 -10.05 7.92 -4.91
N ALA A 206 -10.48 8.62 -3.88
CA ALA A 206 -9.69 8.81 -2.66
C ALA A 206 -10.50 8.39 -1.44
N LEU A 207 -9.86 7.61 -0.57
CA LEU A 207 -10.39 7.22 0.72
C LEU A 207 -9.89 8.19 1.79
N TYR A 208 -10.81 8.70 2.59
CA TYR A 208 -10.54 9.61 3.69
C TYR A 208 -11.06 9.06 5.01
N THR A 209 -10.34 9.31 6.09
CA THR A 209 -10.86 9.25 7.45
C THR A 209 -11.15 10.65 7.95
N LEU A 210 -12.21 10.82 8.73
CA LEU A 210 -12.75 12.12 9.14
C LEU A 210 -13.20 12.11 10.60
N LYS A 211 -12.84 13.15 11.33
CA LYS A 211 -13.55 13.67 12.51
C LYS A 211 -13.97 15.11 12.20
N GLY A 212 -15.26 15.41 12.31
CA GLY A 212 -15.85 16.70 11.94
C GLY A 212 -16.71 16.63 10.69
N ALA A 213 -16.76 17.70 9.93
CA ALA A 213 -17.54 17.80 8.70
C ALA A 213 -16.68 18.24 7.51
N VAL A 214 -17.05 17.80 6.33
CA VAL A 214 -16.43 18.21 5.06
C VAL A 214 -17.50 18.53 4.03
N GLU A 215 -17.18 19.48 3.15
CA GLU A 215 -17.98 19.80 1.98
C GLU A 215 -17.25 19.35 0.72
N THR A 216 -18.01 18.83 -0.23
CA THR A 216 -17.54 18.49 -1.58
C THR A 216 -18.36 19.26 -2.60
N ALA A 217 -17.98 19.21 -3.87
CA ALA A 217 -18.72 19.90 -4.93
C ALA A 217 -20.21 19.48 -5.02
N ASN A 218 -20.53 18.23 -4.67
CA ASN A 218 -21.88 17.66 -4.81
C ASN A 218 -22.41 17.03 -3.51
N GLY A 219 -22.04 17.55 -2.34
CA GLY A 219 -22.58 17.09 -1.07
C GLY A 219 -21.66 17.34 0.10
N SER A 220 -22.12 16.99 1.29
CA SER A 220 -21.37 17.09 2.52
C SER A 220 -21.38 15.76 3.27
N PHE A 221 -20.39 15.56 4.13
CA PHE A 221 -20.34 14.41 5.01
C PHE A 221 -19.89 14.87 6.40
N THR A 222 -20.63 14.45 7.42
CA THR A 222 -20.32 14.71 8.83
C THR A 222 -20.06 13.39 9.52
N SER A 223 -18.99 13.31 10.29
CA SER A 223 -18.66 12.13 11.10
C SER A 223 -19.73 11.91 12.18
N GLY A 224 -19.85 10.67 12.67
CA GLY A 224 -20.68 10.38 13.84
C GLY A 224 -20.19 11.13 15.09
N SER A 225 -21.05 11.22 16.07
CA SER A 225 -20.72 11.82 17.37
C SER A 225 -21.26 10.97 18.53
N MET A 226 -20.65 11.08 19.69
CA MET A 226 -21.17 10.48 20.92
C MET A 226 -21.32 11.53 22.00
N ASP A 227 -22.34 11.36 22.86
CA ASP A 227 -22.43 12.07 24.13
C ASP A 227 -21.65 11.28 25.19
N ALA A 228 -20.42 11.69 25.44
CA ALA A 228 -19.56 11.06 26.43
C ALA A 228 -20.15 11.26 27.83
N TRP A 229 -20.73 10.27 28.43
CA TRP A 229 -21.38 10.22 29.75
C TRP A 229 -22.86 10.61 29.82
N GLY A 230 -23.54 10.90 28.71
CA GLY A 230 -24.96 11.26 28.74
C GLY A 230 -25.27 12.60 29.43
N ILE A 231 -24.32 13.50 29.45
CA ILE A 231 -24.42 14.83 30.13
C ILE A 231 -24.32 16.01 29.16
N GLY A 232 -24.41 15.72 27.86
CA GLY A 232 -24.31 16.74 26.80
C GLY A 232 -22.88 17.08 26.43
N TRP A 233 -21.93 16.21 26.68
CA TRP A 233 -20.52 16.35 26.27
C TRP A 233 -20.26 15.51 25.03
N TYR A 234 -20.20 16.16 23.90
CA TYR A 234 -20.09 15.50 22.60
C TYR A 234 -18.63 15.40 22.13
N ALA A 235 -18.28 14.23 21.59
CA ALA A 235 -17.03 13.99 20.88
C ALA A 235 -17.31 13.47 19.47
N ALA A 236 -16.56 13.94 18.48
CA ALA A 236 -16.63 13.43 17.12
C ALA A 236 -16.04 12.02 17.04
N LEU A 237 -16.75 11.10 16.39
CA LEU A 237 -16.29 9.74 16.13
C LEU A 237 -15.57 9.67 14.78
N GLN A 238 -14.49 8.90 14.71
CA GLN A 238 -13.85 8.65 13.43
C GLN A 238 -14.79 7.94 12.47
N SER A 239 -14.98 8.53 11.30
CA SER A 239 -15.73 8.00 10.18
C SER A 239 -14.85 7.97 8.96
N ALA A 240 -15.31 7.37 7.86
CA ALA A 240 -14.58 7.39 6.60
C ALA A 240 -15.52 7.61 5.41
N PHE A 241 -14.98 8.15 4.33
CA PHE A 241 -15.69 8.25 3.06
C PHE A 241 -14.74 8.04 1.88
N VAL A 242 -15.30 7.61 0.77
CA VAL A 242 -14.61 7.53 -0.52
C VAL A 242 -15.24 8.58 -1.43
N ALA A 243 -14.41 9.44 -2.01
CA ALA A 243 -14.84 10.44 -2.97
C ALA A 243 -14.23 10.19 -4.35
N GLU A 244 -15.01 10.46 -5.39
CA GLU A 244 -14.51 10.65 -6.75
C GLU A 244 -13.79 12.00 -6.81
N ILE A 245 -12.60 12.04 -7.41
CA ILE A 245 -11.76 13.23 -7.51
C ILE A 245 -11.94 13.85 -8.90
N GLY A 246 -12.23 15.14 -8.93
CA GLY A 246 -12.38 15.92 -10.15
C GLY A 246 -11.03 16.24 -10.82
N GLU A 247 -11.08 16.81 -12.02
CA GLU A 247 -9.88 17.24 -12.76
C GLU A 247 -9.08 18.33 -12.03
N ASP A 248 -9.74 19.11 -11.19
CA ASP A 248 -9.15 20.14 -10.33
C ASP A 248 -8.56 19.57 -9.01
N MET A 249 -8.54 18.25 -8.88
CA MET A 249 -8.12 17.49 -7.69
C MET A 249 -9.01 17.70 -6.46
N SER A 250 -10.15 18.32 -6.58
CA SER A 250 -11.14 18.42 -5.50
C SER A 250 -11.99 17.15 -5.38
N ALA A 251 -12.52 16.87 -4.20
CA ALA A 251 -13.53 15.84 -3.99
C ALA A 251 -14.85 16.30 -4.65
N SER A 252 -15.25 15.62 -5.72
CA SER A 252 -16.42 16.00 -6.51
C SER A 252 -17.71 15.33 -6.05
N ASN A 253 -17.64 14.06 -5.65
CA ASN A 253 -18.81 13.28 -5.26
C ASN A 253 -18.42 12.20 -4.24
N ILE A 254 -19.19 12.07 -3.16
CA ILE A 254 -19.03 10.98 -2.19
C ILE A 254 -19.72 9.74 -2.72
N VAL A 255 -18.96 8.70 -3.04
CA VAL A 255 -19.48 7.44 -3.59
C VAL A 255 -19.81 6.41 -2.52
N ALA A 256 -19.15 6.49 -1.38
CA ALA A 256 -19.44 5.67 -0.21
C ALA A 256 -19.01 6.39 1.06
N SER A 257 -19.74 6.21 2.15
CA SER A 257 -19.35 6.67 3.48
C SER A 257 -19.69 5.63 4.52
N ILE A 258 -18.89 5.57 5.58
CA ILE A 258 -19.12 4.70 6.73
C ILE A 258 -18.88 5.47 8.02
N GLY A 259 -19.79 5.30 8.96
CA GLY A 259 -19.70 5.95 10.27
C GLY A 259 -20.59 5.28 11.29
N SER A 260 -20.30 5.53 12.55
CA SER A 260 -21.14 5.11 13.67
C SER A 260 -22.37 5.99 13.78
N GLU A 261 -23.48 5.40 14.22
CA GLU A 261 -24.65 6.18 14.62
C GLU A 261 -24.33 6.94 15.92
N THR A 262 -24.93 8.12 16.10
CA THR A 262 -24.82 8.89 17.36
C THR A 262 -25.39 8.05 18.51
N PHE A 263 -24.63 7.90 19.57
CA PHE A 263 -25.08 7.15 20.75
C PHE A 263 -24.61 7.74 22.07
N THR A 264 -25.27 7.36 23.13
CA THR A 264 -24.98 7.77 24.50
C THR A 264 -24.47 6.58 25.29
N THR A 265 -23.15 6.52 25.59
CA THR A 265 -22.57 5.56 26.51
C THR A 265 -21.39 6.14 27.28
N GLN A 266 -21.08 5.52 28.40
CA GLN A 266 -20.00 5.93 29.29
C GLN A 266 -18.61 5.48 28.89
N ILE A 267 -18.39 4.95 27.67
CA ILE A 267 -17.20 4.17 27.37
C ILE A 267 -16.42 4.83 26.24
N ASP A 268 -15.13 5.03 26.47
CA ASP A 268 -14.20 5.70 25.58
C ASP A 268 -14.07 5.03 24.19
N SER A 269 -14.03 5.90 23.18
CA SER A 269 -13.48 5.68 21.83
C SER A 269 -13.96 4.44 21.05
N TYR A 270 -15.19 4.49 20.53
CA TYR A 270 -15.68 3.46 19.60
C TYR A 270 -15.81 4.03 18.21
N GLN A 271 -14.90 3.58 17.37
CA GLN A 271 -14.66 4.22 16.11
C GLN A 271 -14.29 3.19 15.07
N LEU A 272 -14.45 3.60 13.82
CA LEU A 272 -13.77 3.00 12.72
C LEU A 272 -12.25 3.10 12.97
N GLN A 273 -11.58 1.97 13.18
CA GLN A 273 -10.14 1.95 13.48
C GLN A 273 -9.29 2.12 12.22
N SER A 274 -9.64 1.38 11.18
CA SER A 274 -8.92 1.44 9.92
C SER A 274 -9.84 1.08 8.77
N MET A 275 -9.56 1.63 7.61
CA MET A 275 -10.24 1.31 6.36
C MET A 275 -9.25 1.36 5.22
N ARG A 276 -9.42 0.43 4.27
CA ARG A 276 -8.68 0.42 3.00
C ARG A 276 -9.63 0.08 1.88
N MET A 277 -9.24 0.46 0.66
CA MET A 277 -10.00 0.19 -0.54
C MET A 277 -9.16 -0.46 -1.62
N ALA A 278 -9.83 -1.17 -2.50
CA ALA A 278 -9.31 -1.59 -3.78
C ALA A 278 -10.39 -1.40 -4.83
N ALA A 279 -10.02 -1.29 -6.09
CA ALA A 279 -10.98 -1.13 -7.17
C ALA A 279 -10.59 -1.98 -8.38
N ASP A 280 -11.60 -2.40 -9.15
CA ASP A 280 -11.46 -2.87 -10.52
C ASP A 280 -12.34 -2.01 -11.45
N SER A 281 -12.51 -2.42 -12.72
CA SER A 281 -13.32 -1.65 -13.67
C SER A 281 -14.77 -1.40 -13.21
N ASP A 282 -15.35 -2.33 -12.45
CA ASP A 282 -16.77 -2.32 -12.16
C ASP A 282 -17.10 -2.05 -10.69
N ASN A 283 -16.15 -2.34 -9.80
CA ASN A 283 -16.41 -2.39 -8.37
C ASN A 283 -15.38 -1.63 -7.54
N LEU A 284 -15.88 -1.04 -6.47
CA LEU A 284 -15.10 -0.59 -5.32
C LEU A 284 -15.25 -1.62 -4.20
N TYR A 285 -14.13 -2.06 -3.66
CA TYR A 285 -14.05 -2.98 -2.53
C TYR A 285 -13.57 -2.21 -1.31
N LEU A 286 -14.24 -2.40 -0.20
CA LEU A 286 -13.91 -1.78 1.08
C LEU A 286 -13.62 -2.86 2.12
N ALA A 287 -12.58 -2.67 2.90
CA ALA A 287 -12.27 -3.45 4.09
C ALA A 287 -12.06 -2.50 5.26
N PHE A 288 -12.72 -2.73 6.38
CA PHE A 288 -12.63 -1.86 7.54
C PHE A 288 -12.71 -2.63 8.86
N ILE A 289 -12.18 -2.04 9.89
CA ILE A 289 -12.20 -2.52 11.27
C ILE A 289 -12.97 -1.50 12.11
N ALA A 290 -13.96 -1.96 12.84
CA ALA A 290 -14.79 -1.09 13.67
C ALA A 290 -15.38 -1.83 14.88
N THR A 291 -15.97 -1.06 15.78
CA THR A 291 -16.76 -1.54 16.92
C THR A 291 -18.15 -0.92 16.89
N GLY A 292 -19.10 -1.52 17.60
CA GLY A 292 -20.49 -1.04 17.68
C GLY A 292 -21.20 -1.02 16.33
N PRO A 293 -22.34 -0.35 16.23
CA PRO A 293 -23.09 -0.23 14.98
C PRO A 293 -22.42 0.78 14.05
N ASN A 294 -22.23 0.41 12.80
CA ASN A 294 -21.75 1.27 11.74
C ASN A 294 -22.64 1.14 10.50
N THR A 295 -22.89 2.25 9.82
CA THR A 295 -23.69 2.26 8.61
C THR A 295 -22.82 2.65 7.41
N LEU A 296 -22.76 1.76 6.41
CA LEU A 296 -22.22 2.06 5.08
C LEU A 296 -23.35 2.64 4.23
N THR A 297 -23.16 3.84 3.71
CA THR A 297 -24.11 4.55 2.85
C THR A 297 -23.49 4.78 1.48
N THR A 298 -24.28 4.55 0.43
CA THR A 298 -23.94 4.79 -0.97
C THR A 298 -25.15 5.36 -1.71
N ALA A 299 -24.98 5.78 -2.96
CA ALA A 299 -26.11 6.18 -3.80
C ALA A 299 -27.16 5.06 -4.03
N GLY A 300 -26.74 3.79 -3.94
CA GLY A 300 -27.61 2.62 -4.12
C GLY A 300 -28.28 2.14 -2.85
N GLY A 301 -28.04 2.74 -1.69
CA GLY A 301 -28.67 2.38 -0.43
C GLY A 301 -27.71 2.31 0.76
N GLU A 302 -28.18 1.69 1.81
CA GLU A 302 -27.50 1.59 3.08
C GLU A 302 -27.34 0.12 3.54
N LYS A 303 -26.25 -0.15 4.27
CA LYS A 303 -26.02 -1.42 4.93
C LYS A 303 -25.51 -1.19 6.35
N LYS A 304 -26.22 -1.73 7.33
CA LYS A 304 -25.78 -1.74 8.74
C LYS A 304 -24.86 -2.92 9.00
N PHE A 305 -23.80 -2.65 9.75
CA PHE A 305 -22.88 -3.61 10.33
C PHE A 305 -23.01 -3.53 11.85
N GLU A 306 -23.26 -4.67 12.48
CA GLU A 306 -23.43 -4.75 13.92
C GLU A 306 -22.22 -5.48 14.52
N PHE A 307 -21.30 -4.74 15.11
CA PHE A 307 -20.17 -5.29 15.83
C PHE A 307 -20.44 -5.30 17.33
N SER A 308 -19.61 -6.06 18.05
CA SER A 308 -19.70 -6.11 19.50
C SER A 308 -19.50 -4.73 20.13
N TRP A 309 -20.29 -4.44 21.14
CA TRP A 309 -20.01 -3.32 22.00
C TRP A 309 -18.85 -3.67 22.92
N PRO A 310 -18.00 -2.72 23.25
CA PRO A 310 -17.00 -2.93 24.26
C PRO A 310 -17.66 -3.11 25.63
N THR A 311 -17.06 -3.95 26.43
CA THR A 311 -17.44 -4.20 27.81
C THR A 311 -16.42 -3.56 28.75
N GLU A 312 -16.71 -3.45 30.03
CA GLU A 312 -15.75 -2.96 31.04
C GLU A 312 -14.41 -3.73 31.05
N GLY A 313 -14.34 -4.89 30.39
CA GLY A 313 -13.16 -5.77 30.32
C GLY A 313 -12.35 -5.71 29.04
N GLY A 314 -12.83 -5.07 27.97
CA GLY A 314 -12.08 -5.04 26.72
C GLY A 314 -12.82 -4.47 25.50
N ILE A 315 -12.05 -4.08 24.51
CA ILE A 315 -12.52 -3.57 23.22
C ILE A 315 -12.36 -4.68 22.19
N ILE A 316 -13.45 -5.04 21.52
CA ILE A 316 -13.46 -6.06 20.47
C ILE A 316 -13.72 -5.36 19.14
N PHE A 317 -12.74 -5.40 18.24
CA PHE A 317 -12.90 -4.91 16.89
C PHE A 317 -13.33 -6.03 15.94
N GLY A 318 -14.41 -5.77 15.20
CA GLY A 318 -14.84 -6.63 14.10
C GLY A 318 -14.39 -6.07 12.75
N TYR A 319 -14.28 -6.93 11.74
CA TYR A 319 -14.07 -6.50 10.37
C TYR A 319 -15.39 -6.45 9.60
N GLY A 320 -15.46 -5.49 8.67
CA GLY A 320 -16.47 -5.44 7.63
C GLY A 320 -15.83 -5.42 6.25
N LEU A 321 -16.47 -6.09 5.29
CA LEU A 321 -16.14 -6.07 3.88
C LEU A 321 -17.36 -5.65 3.08
N ALA A 322 -17.16 -4.87 2.03
CA ALA A 322 -18.22 -4.51 1.09
C ALA A 322 -17.70 -4.49 -0.35
N ARG A 323 -18.56 -4.89 -1.29
CA ARG A 323 -18.39 -4.68 -2.72
C ARG A 323 -19.50 -3.75 -3.20
N ILE A 324 -19.10 -2.65 -3.82
CA ILE A 324 -19.99 -1.60 -4.31
C ILE A 324 -19.83 -1.50 -5.81
N ASN A 325 -20.92 -1.57 -6.56
CA ASN A 325 -20.91 -1.35 -8.01
C ASN A 325 -20.72 0.14 -8.30
N LEU A 326 -19.65 0.50 -9.01
CA LEU A 326 -19.28 1.89 -9.28
C LEU A 326 -20.27 2.63 -10.19
N ALA A 327 -20.98 1.90 -11.06
CA ALA A 327 -21.94 2.53 -11.98
C ALA A 327 -23.28 2.86 -11.32
N THR A 328 -23.71 2.06 -10.34
CA THR A 328 -25.04 2.18 -9.73
C THR A 328 -25.00 2.61 -8.26
N GLY A 329 -23.85 2.53 -7.63
CA GLY A 329 -23.71 2.67 -6.18
C GLY A 329 -24.28 1.50 -5.38
N ALA A 330 -24.78 0.44 -6.02
CA ALA A 330 -25.37 -0.70 -5.31
C ALA A 330 -24.34 -1.42 -4.44
N ILE A 331 -24.72 -1.77 -3.22
CA ILE A 331 -23.93 -2.63 -2.33
C ILE A 331 -24.26 -4.07 -2.68
N ASP A 332 -23.44 -4.68 -3.56
CA ASP A 332 -23.71 -6.00 -4.15
C ASP A 332 -23.38 -7.17 -3.21
N ALA A 333 -22.42 -6.99 -2.32
CA ALA A 333 -22.03 -8.00 -1.35
C ALA A 333 -21.49 -7.35 -0.07
N THR A 334 -21.72 -8.00 1.06
CA THR A 334 -21.13 -7.62 2.34
C THR A 334 -20.75 -8.84 3.16
N LYS A 335 -19.71 -8.72 3.97
CA LYS A 335 -19.30 -9.70 4.96
C LYS A 335 -18.90 -8.97 6.23
N GLN A 336 -19.12 -9.60 7.39
CA GLN A 336 -18.61 -9.12 8.66
C GLN A 336 -18.14 -10.29 9.53
N SER A 337 -17.26 -10.02 10.45
CA SER A 337 -16.87 -11.00 11.48
C SER A 337 -18.07 -11.37 12.34
N GLU A 338 -18.04 -12.57 12.90
CA GLU A 338 -18.98 -12.95 13.95
C GLU A 338 -18.77 -12.05 15.18
N VAL A 339 -19.87 -11.82 15.90
CA VAL A 339 -19.82 -11.10 17.18
C VAL A 339 -19.13 -12.00 18.20
N VAL A 340 -17.94 -11.60 18.63
CA VAL A 340 -17.21 -12.32 19.69
C VAL A 340 -17.53 -11.67 21.03
N THR A 341 -18.05 -12.46 21.95
CA THR A 341 -18.25 -12.03 23.33
C THR A 341 -17.08 -12.52 24.18
N SER A 342 -16.11 -11.65 24.48
CA SER A 342 -15.03 -11.97 25.41
C SER A 342 -14.60 -10.73 26.16
N ASP A 343 -14.10 -10.91 27.36
CA ASP A 343 -13.61 -9.83 28.23
C ASP A 343 -12.16 -9.40 27.90
N GLU A 344 -11.68 -9.72 26.68
CA GLU A 344 -10.29 -9.48 26.31
C GLU A 344 -10.18 -8.51 25.14
N TYR A 345 -9.10 -7.71 25.12
CA TYR A 345 -8.79 -6.75 24.08
C TYR A 345 -8.35 -7.47 22.80
N TYR A 346 -9.06 -7.24 21.70
CA TYR A 346 -8.71 -7.72 20.36
C TYR A 346 -8.60 -6.53 19.41
N ALA A 347 -7.44 -6.28 18.88
CA ALA A 347 -7.24 -5.26 17.87
C ALA A 347 -6.76 -5.92 16.57
N THR A 348 -7.42 -5.57 15.49
CA THR A 348 -6.96 -5.85 14.12
C THR A 348 -6.88 -4.52 13.41
N GLU A 349 -5.81 -4.26 12.65
CA GLU A 349 -5.65 -3.04 11.89
C GLU A 349 -5.35 -3.39 10.43
N ILE A 350 -6.16 -2.89 9.50
CA ILE A 350 -5.92 -3.03 8.06
C ILE A 350 -4.98 -1.91 7.62
N LYS A 351 -3.85 -2.27 7.05
CA LYS A 351 -2.85 -1.33 6.54
C LYS A 351 -2.89 -1.18 5.03
N GLN A 352 -3.13 -2.27 4.30
CA GLN A 352 -3.20 -2.26 2.84
C GLN A 352 -4.23 -3.25 2.30
N MET A 353 -4.77 -2.93 1.11
CA MET A 353 -5.71 -3.76 0.38
C MET A 353 -5.42 -3.69 -1.12
N TYR A 354 -5.49 -4.83 -1.80
CA TYR A 354 -5.28 -4.97 -3.24
C TYR A 354 -6.38 -5.78 -3.89
N LYS A 355 -6.69 -5.45 -5.15
CA LYS A 355 -7.41 -6.33 -6.07
C LYS A 355 -6.41 -6.88 -7.08
N SER A 356 -6.17 -8.17 -7.07
CA SER A 356 -5.25 -8.82 -8.00
C SER A 356 -5.84 -10.12 -8.52
N GLY A 357 -5.94 -10.26 -9.85
CA GLY A 357 -6.59 -11.42 -10.46
C GLY A 357 -7.96 -11.71 -9.86
N ASN A 358 -8.16 -12.90 -9.36
CA ASN A 358 -9.41 -13.35 -8.72
C ASN A 358 -9.40 -13.22 -7.18
N SER A 359 -8.49 -12.44 -6.61
CA SER A 359 -8.38 -12.28 -5.17
C SER A 359 -8.41 -10.82 -4.74
N LEU A 360 -9.00 -10.57 -3.57
CA LEU A 360 -8.70 -9.41 -2.75
C LEU A 360 -7.64 -9.84 -1.73
N VAL A 361 -6.64 -9.01 -1.54
CA VAL A 361 -5.60 -9.24 -0.54
C VAL A 361 -5.66 -8.13 0.48
N VAL A 362 -5.79 -8.47 1.75
CA VAL A 362 -5.84 -7.54 2.88
C VAL A 362 -4.68 -7.86 3.80
N CYS A 363 -3.86 -6.85 4.12
CA CYS A 363 -2.70 -6.97 4.99
C CYS A 363 -2.76 -6.00 6.16
N GLY A 364 -2.17 -6.37 7.27
CA GLY A 364 -2.11 -5.53 8.46
C GLY A 364 -1.57 -6.24 9.69
N ASN A 365 -1.99 -5.76 10.85
CA ASN A 365 -1.62 -6.31 12.15
C ASN A 365 -2.86 -6.83 12.89
N PHE A 366 -2.66 -7.79 13.78
CA PHE A 366 -3.68 -8.22 14.71
C PHE A 366 -3.09 -8.61 16.07
N GLN A 367 -3.90 -8.43 17.11
CA GLN A 367 -3.58 -8.85 18.47
C GLN A 367 -4.54 -9.95 18.87
N LYS A 368 -4.07 -11.00 19.55
CA LYS A 368 -4.79 -12.18 20.00
C LYS A 368 -5.52 -12.95 18.91
N TYR A 369 -6.60 -12.42 18.31
CA TYR A 369 -7.35 -13.11 17.28
C TYR A 369 -7.45 -12.27 16.01
N ASN A 370 -7.32 -12.92 14.88
CA ASN A 370 -7.54 -12.29 13.59
C ASN A 370 -9.03 -12.28 13.26
N GLY A 371 -9.63 -11.10 13.08
CA GLY A 371 -11.03 -10.94 12.74
C GLY A 371 -11.44 -11.61 11.43
N PHE A 372 -10.50 -11.78 10.46
CA PHE A 372 -10.76 -12.45 9.19
C PHE A 372 -10.80 -13.98 9.30
N TYR A 373 -10.28 -14.54 10.39
CA TYR A 373 -10.24 -15.98 10.61
C TYR A 373 -10.20 -16.29 12.10
N SER A 374 -11.30 -16.74 12.66
CA SER A 374 -11.51 -16.94 14.10
C SER A 374 -10.56 -17.92 14.80
N THR A 375 -9.81 -18.74 14.04
CA THR A 375 -8.85 -19.73 14.59
C THR A 375 -7.41 -19.24 14.61
N ALA A 376 -7.10 -18.08 13.99
CA ALA A 376 -5.75 -17.53 14.01
C ALA A 376 -5.53 -16.76 15.32
N VAL A 377 -4.53 -17.17 16.07
CA VAL A 377 -4.14 -16.58 17.36
C VAL A 377 -2.74 -16.00 17.20
N ALA A 378 -2.55 -14.73 17.59
CA ALA A 378 -1.24 -14.11 17.61
C ALA A 378 -0.31 -14.80 18.60
N THR A 379 0.96 -14.93 18.23
CA THR A 379 1.96 -15.61 19.05
C THR A 379 2.56 -14.69 20.11
N GLY A 380 2.64 -13.40 19.82
CA GLY A 380 3.14 -12.36 20.73
C GLY A 380 2.03 -11.40 21.16
N SER A 381 2.38 -10.13 21.30
CA SER A 381 1.43 -9.07 21.53
C SER A 381 0.71 -8.65 20.25
N SER A 382 1.36 -8.77 19.08
CA SER A 382 0.83 -8.45 17.76
C SER A 382 1.56 -9.22 16.68
N ASP A 383 0.84 -9.76 15.70
CA ASP A 383 1.38 -10.40 14.50
C ASP A 383 0.99 -9.64 13.22
N VAL A 384 1.79 -9.77 12.18
CA VAL A 384 1.44 -9.34 10.82
C VAL A 384 0.56 -10.41 10.17
N PHE A 385 -0.46 -10.00 9.43
CA PHE A 385 -1.32 -10.91 8.68
C PHE A 385 -1.48 -10.53 7.21
N MET A 386 -1.86 -11.53 6.42
CA MET A 386 -2.32 -11.40 5.04
C MET A 386 -3.53 -12.31 4.82
N ALA A 387 -4.66 -11.73 4.45
CA ALA A 387 -5.90 -12.45 4.15
C ALA A 387 -6.17 -12.41 2.65
N PHE A 388 -6.46 -13.57 2.06
CA PHE A 388 -6.85 -13.72 0.66
C PHE A 388 -8.34 -14.00 0.60
N ILE A 389 -9.09 -13.14 -0.08
CA ILE A 389 -10.54 -13.05 -0.01
C ILE A 389 -11.09 -13.19 -1.43
N ASP A 390 -12.15 -13.99 -1.59
CA ASP A 390 -12.92 -14.07 -2.84
C ASP A 390 -13.63 -12.74 -3.12
N PRO A 391 -13.36 -12.06 -4.24
CA PRO A 391 -13.96 -10.76 -4.52
C PRO A 391 -15.47 -10.82 -4.81
N THR A 392 -16.00 -12.01 -5.08
CA THR A 392 -17.43 -12.21 -5.38
C THR A 392 -18.24 -12.45 -4.13
N THR A 393 -17.80 -13.38 -3.29
CA THR A 393 -18.52 -13.80 -2.06
C THR A 393 -18.05 -13.05 -0.82
N LEU A 394 -16.87 -12.43 -0.88
CA LEU A 394 -16.15 -11.82 0.24
C LEU A 394 -15.78 -12.83 1.35
N ASP A 395 -15.73 -14.11 1.04
CA ASP A 395 -15.26 -15.13 1.95
C ASP A 395 -13.73 -15.19 1.99
N THR A 396 -13.15 -15.29 3.19
CA THR A 396 -11.72 -15.52 3.36
C THR A 396 -11.37 -16.93 2.90
N GLN A 397 -10.56 -17.03 1.87
CA GLN A 397 -10.11 -18.30 1.29
C GLN A 397 -8.86 -18.83 1.98
N ARG A 398 -7.94 -17.93 2.34
CA ARG A 398 -6.66 -18.27 2.96
C ARG A 398 -6.22 -17.14 3.88
N LEU A 399 -5.55 -17.50 4.98
CA LEU A 399 -4.90 -16.58 5.90
C LEU A 399 -3.45 -17.00 6.09
N GLY A 400 -2.51 -16.06 5.97
CA GLY A 400 -1.13 -16.18 6.42
C GLY A 400 -0.86 -15.21 7.56
N SER A 401 0.05 -15.57 8.46
CA SER A 401 0.53 -14.67 9.51
C SER A 401 2.03 -14.85 9.74
N SER A 402 2.68 -13.79 10.17
CA SER A 402 4.04 -13.91 10.71
C SER A 402 3.98 -14.57 12.09
N ARG A 403 5.08 -15.21 12.46
CA ARG A 403 5.28 -15.77 13.81
C ARG A 403 6.74 -15.58 14.16
N TYR A 404 7.01 -14.55 14.93
CA TYR A 404 8.35 -14.32 15.46
C TYR A 404 8.39 -14.79 16.91
N ASP A 405 9.01 -15.97 17.11
CA ASP A 405 9.03 -16.68 18.40
C ASP A 405 10.36 -16.55 19.16
N GLU A 406 11.30 -15.68 18.70
CA GLU A 406 12.59 -15.54 19.39
C GLU A 406 12.47 -14.67 20.65
N GLY A 407 13.00 -15.18 21.76
CA GLY A 407 13.03 -14.50 23.04
C GLY A 407 11.75 -14.64 23.86
N ASP A 408 11.41 -13.62 24.64
CA ASP A 408 10.14 -13.55 25.36
C ASP A 408 9.04 -13.01 24.43
N ALA A 409 8.39 -13.91 23.70
CA ALA A 409 7.36 -13.57 22.71
C ALA A 409 6.24 -12.69 23.26
N THR A 410 6.00 -12.71 24.58
CA THR A 410 4.99 -11.85 25.22
C THR A 410 5.41 -10.37 25.28
N GLN A 411 6.65 -10.06 25.06
CA GLN A 411 7.24 -8.73 25.12
C GLN A 411 7.54 -8.15 23.73
N ASN A 412 7.24 -8.85 22.65
CA ASN A 412 7.51 -8.41 21.28
C ASN A 412 6.23 -8.01 20.57
N GLU A 413 6.33 -6.96 19.76
CA GLU A 413 5.32 -6.51 18.82
C GLU A 413 5.83 -6.70 17.39
N GLU A 414 5.08 -7.40 16.56
CA GLU A 414 5.33 -7.43 15.14
C GLU A 414 4.50 -6.34 14.47
N ILE A 415 5.15 -5.50 13.68
CA ILE A 415 4.56 -4.31 13.09
C ILE A 415 4.66 -4.40 11.57
N PHE A 416 3.52 -4.38 10.89
CA PHE A 416 3.44 -4.26 9.44
C PHE A 416 3.88 -2.85 9.00
N THR A 417 4.70 -2.77 7.96
CA THR A 417 5.14 -1.49 7.39
C THR A 417 4.62 -1.27 5.99
N SER A 418 4.73 -2.27 5.12
CA SER A 418 4.34 -2.14 3.72
C SER A 418 4.12 -3.49 3.06
N SER A 419 3.44 -3.49 1.92
CA SER A 419 3.38 -4.66 1.03
C SER A 419 3.27 -4.23 -0.43
N ALA A 420 3.56 -5.16 -1.35
CA ALA A 420 3.33 -4.99 -2.78
C ALA A 420 3.12 -6.34 -3.47
N ILE A 421 2.48 -6.30 -4.63
CA ILE A 421 2.27 -7.47 -5.47
C ILE A 421 3.16 -7.36 -6.70
N CYS A 422 3.99 -8.37 -6.95
CA CYS A 422 4.91 -8.42 -8.08
C CYS A 422 5.00 -9.86 -8.61
N GLY A 423 4.77 -10.05 -9.90
CA GLY A 423 4.95 -11.35 -10.55
C GLY A 423 4.14 -12.49 -9.93
N GLY A 424 2.90 -12.25 -9.51
CA GLY A 424 2.05 -13.26 -8.87
C GLY A 424 2.39 -13.57 -7.41
N LYS A 425 3.28 -12.78 -6.80
CA LYS A 425 3.68 -12.91 -5.40
C LYS A 425 3.31 -11.65 -4.62
N LEU A 426 2.92 -11.85 -3.37
CA LEU A 426 2.74 -10.80 -2.38
C LEU A 426 4.02 -10.71 -1.54
N PHE A 427 4.58 -9.52 -1.47
CA PHE A 427 5.67 -9.15 -0.57
C PHE A 427 5.09 -8.36 0.59
N VAL A 428 5.40 -8.78 1.81
CA VAL A 428 4.98 -8.09 3.04
C VAL A 428 6.23 -7.79 3.85
N SER A 429 6.35 -6.55 4.28
CA SER A 429 7.46 -6.07 5.09
C SER A 429 6.97 -5.57 6.43
N GLY A 430 7.78 -5.75 7.44
CA GLY A 430 7.52 -5.33 8.79
C GLY A 430 8.78 -5.44 9.66
N TYR A 431 8.59 -5.34 10.94
CA TYR A 431 9.64 -5.55 11.92
C TYR A 431 9.07 -6.02 13.26
N ALA A 432 9.87 -6.76 14.01
CA ALA A 432 9.61 -6.98 15.42
C ALA A 432 10.28 -5.88 16.25
N ALA A 433 9.56 -5.37 17.23
CA ALA A 433 10.03 -4.39 18.19
C ALA A 433 9.75 -4.84 19.62
N SER A 434 10.55 -4.35 20.56
CA SER A 434 10.29 -4.53 21.99
C SER A 434 9.06 -3.71 22.41
N LYS A 435 8.11 -4.34 23.06
CA LYS A 435 6.92 -3.69 23.61
C LYS A 435 7.26 -2.69 24.73
N THR A 436 8.42 -2.85 25.38
CA THR A 436 8.79 -2.08 26.57
C THR A 436 9.42 -0.75 26.22
N ASP A 437 10.30 -0.73 25.20
CA ASP A 437 11.10 0.44 24.81
C ASP A 437 11.04 0.75 23.32
N HIS A 438 10.21 -0.01 22.55
CA HIS A 438 10.02 0.09 21.10
C HIS A 438 11.33 -0.04 20.29
N SER A 439 12.38 -0.61 20.88
CA SER A 439 13.63 -0.87 20.16
C SER A 439 13.40 -1.89 19.04
N LEU A 440 14.04 -1.66 17.89
CA LEU A 440 13.97 -2.56 16.75
C LEU A 440 14.76 -3.84 17.06
N ILE A 441 14.11 -5.01 16.91
CA ILE A 441 14.70 -6.31 17.19
C ILE A 441 15.18 -6.96 15.89
N THR A 442 14.25 -7.15 14.92
CA THR A 442 14.56 -7.79 13.64
C THR A 442 13.60 -7.37 12.54
N PRO A 443 14.05 -7.24 11.29
CA PRO A 443 13.15 -7.06 10.16
C PRO A 443 12.36 -8.34 9.87
N ILE A 444 11.11 -8.17 9.44
CA ILE A 444 10.20 -9.23 9.00
C ILE A 444 9.91 -8.99 7.54
N ASN A 445 10.20 -9.97 6.67
CA ASN A 445 9.88 -9.92 5.26
C ASN A 445 9.32 -11.26 4.83
N ILE A 446 8.13 -11.24 4.26
CA ILE A 446 7.35 -12.42 3.91
C ILE A 446 7.06 -12.38 2.42
N ILE A 447 7.22 -13.50 1.74
CA ILE A 447 6.83 -13.69 0.35
C ILE A 447 5.78 -14.80 0.31
N ALA A 448 4.62 -14.50 -0.25
CA ALA A 448 3.53 -15.45 -0.41
C ALA A 448 3.08 -15.51 -1.87
N ASP A 449 2.80 -16.70 -2.39
CA ASP A 449 2.17 -16.83 -3.69
C ASP A 449 0.71 -16.36 -3.62
N LEU A 450 0.26 -15.60 -4.63
CA LEU A 450 -1.14 -15.16 -4.72
C LEU A 450 -2.08 -16.34 -5.03
N GLU A 451 -1.62 -17.28 -5.85
CA GLU A 451 -2.34 -18.49 -6.20
C GLU A 451 -1.62 -19.71 -5.61
N GLY A 452 -2.34 -20.59 -4.93
CA GLY A 452 -1.80 -21.84 -4.38
C GLY A 452 -1.82 -21.91 -2.85
N ASP A 453 -1.48 -23.10 -2.34
CA ASP A 453 -1.45 -23.40 -0.89
C ASP A 453 -0.04 -23.21 -0.29
N GLY A 454 0.84 -22.50 -1.00
CA GLY A 454 2.23 -22.31 -0.57
C GLY A 454 2.35 -21.60 0.78
N GLU A 455 3.18 -22.14 1.66
CA GLU A 455 3.56 -21.44 2.89
C GLU A 455 4.31 -20.15 2.54
N ALA A 456 4.10 -19.12 3.34
CA ALA A 456 4.86 -17.88 3.24
C ALA A 456 6.34 -18.16 3.57
N ILE A 457 7.24 -17.68 2.71
CA ILE A 457 8.69 -17.81 2.93
C ILE A 457 9.15 -16.57 3.70
N HIS A 458 9.69 -16.80 4.90
CA HIS A 458 10.32 -15.74 5.66
C HIS A 458 11.74 -15.51 5.13
N SER A 459 12.03 -14.27 4.71
CA SER A 459 13.39 -13.85 4.35
C SER A 459 14.05 -13.17 5.55
N SER A 460 15.03 -13.81 6.15
CA SER A 460 15.72 -13.34 7.36
C SER A 460 16.83 -12.31 7.11
N ASN A 461 17.14 -11.95 5.86
CA ASN A 461 18.32 -11.17 5.50
C ASN A 461 18.02 -9.79 4.90
N SER A 462 16.80 -9.32 4.99
CA SER A 462 16.39 -8.02 4.47
C SER A 462 16.38 -6.98 5.59
N GLY A 463 16.79 -5.75 5.27
CA GLY A 463 16.74 -4.63 6.21
C GLY A 463 15.30 -4.18 6.55
N TYR A 464 15.20 -3.16 7.36
CA TYR A 464 13.91 -2.55 7.71
C TYR A 464 13.33 -1.79 6.52
N ILE A 465 12.20 -2.26 5.98
CA ILE A 465 11.53 -1.71 4.80
C ILE A 465 10.26 -0.98 5.25
N PHE A 466 10.08 0.27 4.83
CA PHE A 466 8.96 1.13 5.22
C PHE A 466 8.03 1.50 4.09
N GLY A 467 8.40 1.19 2.85
CA GLY A 467 7.56 1.37 1.68
C GLY A 467 7.94 0.37 0.61
N THR A 468 6.95 -0.11 -0.10
CA THR A 468 7.13 -1.08 -1.19
C THR A 468 6.17 -0.75 -2.31
N ALA A 469 6.66 -0.70 -3.53
CA ALA A 469 5.85 -0.62 -4.72
C ALA A 469 6.30 -1.67 -5.73
N ALA A 470 5.38 -2.12 -6.56
CA ALA A 470 5.68 -3.04 -7.63
C ALA A 470 4.77 -2.78 -8.83
N ASN A 471 5.15 -3.28 -10.01
CA ASN A 471 4.32 -3.27 -11.19
C ASN A 471 4.23 -4.66 -11.85
N GLU A 472 3.30 -4.81 -12.79
CA GLU A 472 3.08 -6.06 -13.51
C GLU A 472 4.28 -6.51 -14.35
N ALA A 473 5.17 -5.59 -14.74
CA ALA A 473 6.40 -5.92 -15.48
C ALA A 473 7.48 -6.57 -14.59
N GLY A 474 7.22 -6.75 -13.30
CA GLY A 474 8.14 -7.40 -12.37
C GLY A 474 9.20 -6.47 -11.79
N ASN A 475 9.02 -5.16 -11.87
CA ASN A 475 9.85 -4.22 -11.12
C ASN A 475 9.29 -4.04 -9.71
N MET A 476 10.17 -4.02 -8.73
CA MET A 476 9.86 -3.75 -7.33
C MET A 476 10.81 -2.69 -6.79
N LEU A 477 10.28 -1.78 -6.01
CA LEU A 477 11.01 -0.77 -5.27
C LEU A 477 10.79 -0.99 -3.78
N LEU A 478 11.87 -1.02 -3.05
CA LEU A 478 11.86 -1.05 -1.59
C LEU A 478 12.39 0.28 -1.08
N THR A 479 11.73 0.84 -0.09
CA THR A 479 12.20 2.04 0.60
C THR A 479 12.57 1.70 2.04
N ALA A 480 13.72 2.16 2.48
CA ALA A 480 14.24 1.91 3.81
C ALA A 480 14.86 3.18 4.39
N TRP A 481 15.12 3.17 5.68
CA TRP A 481 15.96 4.18 6.29
C TRP A 481 17.44 3.90 6.01
N SER A 482 18.25 4.95 6.03
CA SER A 482 19.69 4.81 6.08
C SER A 482 20.13 4.17 7.41
N HIS A 483 21.32 3.57 7.42
CA HIS A 483 21.81 2.80 8.58
C HIS A 483 21.88 3.60 9.89
N ASP A 484 22.11 4.88 9.79
CA ASP A 484 22.15 5.81 10.93
C ASP A 484 20.77 6.39 11.30
N LEU A 485 19.71 5.92 10.64
CA LEU A 485 18.33 6.39 10.79
C LEU A 485 18.13 7.88 10.48
N THR A 486 19.07 8.51 9.79
CA THR A 486 19.04 9.94 9.45
C THR A 486 18.74 10.22 7.98
N GLY A 487 18.50 9.19 7.19
CA GLY A 487 18.27 9.31 5.75
C GLY A 487 17.28 8.29 5.19
N SER A 488 16.96 8.46 3.93
CA SER A 488 16.09 7.57 3.17
C SER A 488 16.87 6.84 2.09
N CYS A 489 16.59 5.55 1.90
CA CYS A 489 17.19 4.70 0.89
C CYS A 489 16.11 4.12 -0.01
N PHE A 490 16.32 4.18 -1.32
CA PHE A 490 15.43 3.63 -2.34
C PHE A 490 16.17 2.58 -3.15
N THR A 491 15.85 1.31 -2.93
CA THR A 491 16.48 0.19 -3.62
C THR A 491 15.51 -0.39 -4.64
N ARG A 492 15.94 -0.45 -5.90
CA ARG A 492 15.16 -0.98 -7.00
C ARG A 492 15.61 -2.39 -7.34
N TYR A 493 14.63 -3.25 -7.52
CA TYR A 493 14.78 -4.61 -8.02
C TYR A 493 14.06 -4.75 -9.38
N GLY A 494 14.53 -5.67 -10.19
CA GLY A 494 13.89 -6.04 -11.43
C GLY A 494 14.08 -7.50 -11.71
N VAL A 495 13.33 -8.04 -12.65
CA VAL A 495 13.47 -9.44 -13.08
C VAL A 495 14.90 -9.64 -13.56
N THR A 496 15.55 -10.74 -13.14
CA THR A 496 16.88 -11.12 -13.60
C THR A 496 16.87 -11.26 -15.12
N SER A 497 17.65 -10.43 -15.79
CA SER A 497 17.85 -10.56 -17.23
C SER A 497 18.61 -11.86 -17.51
N GLY A 498 17.89 -12.94 -17.80
CA GLY A 498 18.45 -14.27 -18.08
C GLY A 498 17.67 -15.44 -17.55
N GLY A 499 16.71 -15.23 -16.66
CA GLY A 499 15.74 -16.25 -16.28
C GLY A 499 14.52 -16.13 -17.17
N VAL A 500 14.28 -17.12 -18.06
CA VAL A 500 12.97 -17.33 -18.67
C VAL A 500 12.08 -17.87 -17.55
N ASN A 501 11.66 -17.04 -16.65
CA ASN A 501 10.77 -17.41 -15.56
C ASN A 501 9.61 -16.42 -15.48
N ASP A 502 8.44 -16.93 -15.73
CA ASP A 502 7.12 -16.56 -15.21
C ASP A 502 6.48 -15.22 -15.61
N ALA A 503 7.02 -14.45 -16.55
CA ALA A 503 6.31 -13.28 -17.11
C ALA A 503 5.29 -13.61 -18.21
N ILE A 504 5.12 -14.91 -18.54
CA ILE A 504 4.09 -15.37 -19.48
C ILE A 504 3.13 -16.21 -18.66
N GLY A 505 1.88 -15.80 -18.58
CA GLY A 505 0.84 -16.52 -17.83
C GLY A 505 0.98 -18.02 -18.02
N LYS A 506 0.96 -18.80 -16.94
CA LYS A 506 1.09 -20.27 -16.97
C LYS A 506 0.00 -20.85 -17.86
N LEU A 507 0.31 -20.98 -19.14
CA LEU A 507 -0.39 -21.93 -19.99
C LEU A 507 -0.14 -23.31 -19.41
N ASN A 508 -1.18 -24.04 -19.08
CA ASN A 508 -1.10 -25.43 -18.62
C ASN A 508 -0.66 -26.37 -19.76
N VAL A 509 0.40 -25.98 -20.50
CA VAL A 509 0.98 -26.79 -21.58
C VAL A 509 2.20 -27.52 -21.05
N ASN A 510 2.10 -28.83 -20.91
CA ASN A 510 3.23 -29.64 -20.51
C ASN A 510 4.09 -29.98 -21.74
N VAL A 511 5.40 -29.80 -21.60
CA VAL A 511 6.40 -30.15 -22.62
C VAL A 511 7.31 -31.21 -22.02
N TYR A 512 7.31 -32.39 -22.66
CA TYR A 512 7.98 -33.58 -22.15
C TYR A 512 8.46 -34.55 -23.26
N PRO A 513 9.41 -35.47 -22.96
CA PRO A 513 10.19 -35.55 -21.74
C PRO A 513 11.22 -34.42 -21.67
N ASN A 514 11.63 -34.08 -20.44
CA ASN A 514 12.72 -33.13 -20.22
C ASN A 514 13.59 -33.66 -19.06
N PRO A 515 14.81 -34.18 -19.34
CA PRO A 515 15.57 -34.14 -20.61
C PRO A 515 14.94 -34.93 -21.76
N VAL A 516 15.13 -34.44 -22.99
CA VAL A 516 14.67 -35.07 -24.24
C VAL A 516 15.83 -35.66 -25.03
N ALA A 517 15.65 -36.86 -25.56
CA ALA A 517 16.61 -37.48 -26.49
C ALA A 517 16.22 -37.21 -27.96
N ASP A 518 15.04 -37.61 -28.39
CA ASP A 518 14.69 -37.64 -29.82
C ASP A 518 13.46 -36.80 -30.16
N VAL A 519 12.38 -36.89 -29.36
CA VAL A 519 11.10 -36.27 -29.66
C VAL A 519 10.57 -35.55 -28.44
N LEU A 520 10.42 -34.23 -28.56
CA LEU A 520 9.76 -33.38 -27.58
C LEU A 520 8.25 -33.43 -27.83
N ARG A 521 7.45 -33.72 -26.80
CA ARG A 521 5.98 -33.79 -26.84
C ARG A 521 5.37 -32.60 -26.16
N ILE A 522 4.25 -32.16 -26.66
CA ILE A 522 3.45 -31.03 -26.12
C ILE A 522 2.06 -31.57 -25.80
N SER A 523 1.51 -31.23 -24.63
CA SER A 523 0.22 -31.75 -24.14
C SER A 523 -0.98 -31.39 -25.02
N GLU A 524 -0.87 -30.37 -25.85
CA GLU A 524 -1.89 -29.92 -26.80
C GLU A 524 -1.24 -29.40 -28.09
N ALA A 525 -2.04 -29.18 -29.14
CA ALA A 525 -1.54 -28.66 -30.41
C ALA A 525 -1.07 -27.21 -30.25
N ALA A 526 0.20 -26.95 -30.61
CA ALA A 526 0.83 -25.64 -30.41
C ALA A 526 1.81 -25.32 -31.55
N ASP A 527 2.06 -24.03 -31.74
CA ASP A 527 3.22 -23.55 -32.48
C ASP A 527 4.44 -23.60 -31.56
N VAL A 528 5.48 -24.28 -31.95
CA VAL A 528 6.70 -24.47 -31.16
C VAL A 528 7.90 -23.90 -31.90
N GLU A 529 8.71 -23.14 -31.20
CA GLU A 529 9.98 -22.60 -31.66
C GLU A 529 11.06 -22.90 -30.63
N LEU A 530 12.14 -23.61 -31.04
CA LEU A 530 13.31 -23.85 -30.21
C LEU A 530 14.42 -22.86 -30.56
N THR A 531 14.98 -22.23 -29.53
CA THR A 531 16.15 -21.37 -29.66
C THR A 531 17.30 -21.86 -28.78
N SER A 532 18.53 -21.69 -29.24
CA SER A 532 19.74 -21.92 -28.44
C SER A 532 19.90 -20.82 -27.40
N LEU A 533 20.78 -21.00 -26.42
CA LEU A 533 21.13 -19.96 -25.44
C LEU A 533 21.75 -18.70 -26.06
N SER A 534 22.28 -18.79 -27.28
CA SER A 534 22.75 -17.62 -28.03
C SER A 534 21.63 -16.89 -28.79
N GLY A 535 20.37 -17.34 -28.66
CA GLY A 535 19.20 -16.74 -29.32
C GLY A 535 18.99 -17.22 -30.76
N ALA A 536 19.82 -18.15 -31.27
CA ALA A 536 19.64 -18.70 -32.62
C ALA A 536 18.47 -19.67 -32.64
N LYS A 537 17.54 -19.52 -33.60
CA LYS A 537 16.46 -20.44 -33.84
C LYS A 537 17.00 -21.74 -34.46
N VAL A 538 16.77 -22.87 -33.80
CA VAL A 538 17.32 -24.18 -34.18
C VAL A 538 16.26 -25.15 -34.68
N ALA A 539 15.00 -25.02 -34.29
CA ALA A 539 13.87 -25.79 -34.78
C ALA A 539 12.56 -25.01 -34.62
N ALA A 540 11.56 -25.29 -35.48
CA ALA A 540 10.20 -24.79 -35.29
C ALA A 540 9.19 -25.67 -36.04
N ALA A 541 7.97 -25.74 -35.46
CA ALA A 541 6.81 -26.38 -36.10
C ALA A 541 5.54 -25.64 -35.65
N LYS A 542 4.48 -25.72 -36.46
CA LYS A 542 3.19 -25.09 -36.18
C LYS A 542 2.08 -26.10 -35.97
N GLY A 543 1.22 -25.87 -34.99
CA GLY A 543 0.05 -26.69 -34.72
C GLY A 543 0.37 -28.14 -34.38
N VAL A 544 1.53 -28.42 -33.78
CA VAL A 544 2.03 -29.75 -33.50
C VAL A 544 1.88 -30.15 -32.04
N THR A 545 1.75 -31.45 -31.78
CA THR A 545 1.83 -32.06 -30.45
C THR A 545 3.18 -32.76 -30.20
N SER A 546 4.10 -32.72 -31.19
CA SER A 546 5.46 -33.21 -31.01
C SER A 546 6.43 -32.53 -31.98
N LEU A 547 7.69 -32.41 -31.56
CA LEU A 547 8.79 -31.85 -32.34
C LEU A 547 9.98 -32.79 -32.31
N ASP A 548 10.48 -33.17 -33.50
CA ASP A 548 11.71 -33.98 -33.64
C ASP A 548 12.93 -33.09 -33.31
N VAL A 549 13.75 -33.54 -32.38
CA VAL A 549 14.96 -32.85 -31.91
C VAL A 549 16.21 -33.71 -32.05
N THR A 550 16.14 -34.84 -32.78
CA THR A 550 17.27 -35.77 -32.99
C THR A 550 18.48 -35.09 -33.61
N GLY A 551 18.27 -34.14 -34.51
CA GLY A 551 19.34 -33.39 -35.18
C GLY A 551 20.02 -32.31 -34.32
N LEU A 552 19.55 -32.07 -33.08
CA LEU A 552 20.11 -31.06 -32.21
C LEU A 552 21.27 -31.61 -31.37
N ALA A 553 22.29 -30.79 -31.16
CA ALA A 553 23.37 -31.11 -30.25
C ALA A 553 22.86 -31.20 -28.80
N SER A 554 23.51 -32.03 -27.98
CA SER A 554 23.23 -32.06 -26.53
C SER A 554 23.49 -30.69 -25.94
N GLY A 555 22.55 -30.19 -25.11
CA GLY A 555 22.63 -28.85 -24.55
C GLY A 555 21.30 -28.33 -24.03
N VAL A 556 21.31 -27.05 -23.64
CA VAL A 556 20.12 -26.36 -23.15
C VAL A 556 19.53 -25.49 -24.26
N TYR A 557 18.23 -25.57 -24.41
CA TYR A 557 17.42 -24.82 -25.39
C TYR A 557 16.23 -24.17 -24.70
N VAL A 558 15.63 -23.20 -25.34
CA VAL A 558 14.38 -22.58 -24.91
C VAL A 558 13.31 -22.90 -25.96
N ALA A 559 12.24 -23.56 -25.53
CA ALA A 559 11.06 -23.81 -26.35
C ALA A 559 10.02 -22.72 -26.07
N LYS A 560 9.73 -21.89 -27.06
CA LYS A 560 8.58 -20.98 -27.06
C LYS A 560 7.39 -21.79 -27.63
N VAL A 561 6.34 -21.97 -26.83
CA VAL A 561 5.13 -22.72 -27.16
C VAL A 561 3.95 -21.76 -27.17
N THR A 562 3.25 -21.67 -28.31
CA THR A 562 2.10 -20.78 -28.50
C THR A 562 0.87 -21.60 -28.83
N THR A 563 -0.20 -21.47 -28.04
CA THR A 563 -1.52 -22.07 -28.28
C THR A 563 -2.56 -20.98 -28.52
N ALA A 564 -3.82 -21.36 -28.71
CA ALA A 564 -4.92 -20.40 -28.80
C ALA A 564 -5.14 -19.62 -27.50
N ALA A 565 -4.71 -20.16 -26.35
CA ALA A 565 -4.85 -19.56 -25.03
C ALA A 565 -3.69 -18.61 -24.67
N GLY A 566 -2.58 -18.61 -25.43
CA GLY A 566 -1.43 -17.74 -25.20
C GLY A 566 -0.08 -18.36 -25.54
N THR A 567 1.00 -17.80 -25.03
CA THR A 567 2.38 -18.24 -25.28
C THR A 567 3.09 -18.53 -23.96
N THR A 568 3.86 -19.62 -23.91
CA THR A 568 4.76 -19.94 -22.80
C THR A 568 6.15 -20.25 -23.29
N ALA A 569 7.16 -20.17 -22.44
CA ALA A 569 8.53 -20.58 -22.74
C ALA A 569 8.99 -21.63 -21.72
N VAL A 570 9.60 -22.70 -22.22
CA VAL A 570 10.04 -23.83 -21.39
C VAL A 570 11.51 -24.11 -21.66
N LYS A 571 12.31 -24.25 -20.60
CA LYS A 571 13.70 -24.71 -20.69
C LYS A 571 13.72 -26.18 -21.05
N ILE A 572 14.39 -26.55 -22.14
CA ILE A 572 14.56 -27.92 -22.63
C ILE A 572 16.02 -28.33 -22.49
N VAL A 573 16.25 -29.51 -21.90
CA VAL A 573 17.55 -30.12 -21.84
C VAL A 573 17.59 -31.25 -22.87
N LYS A 574 18.37 -31.10 -23.95
CA LYS A 574 18.63 -32.15 -24.95
C LYS A 574 19.73 -33.06 -24.41
N SER A 575 19.40 -34.32 -24.17
CA SER A 575 20.38 -35.37 -23.83
C SER A 575 21.03 -35.95 -25.09
N LYS A 576 22.01 -36.80 -24.90
CA LYS A 576 22.65 -37.54 -26.01
C LYS A 576 21.65 -38.48 -26.64
#